data_f02b5cec32c8b8959daf6e581c559136
#
_entry.id   f02b5cec32c8b8959daf6e581c559136
#
_cell.length_a   1.000
_cell.length_b   1.000
_cell.length_c   1.000
_cell.angle_alpha   90.00
_cell.angle_beta   90.00
_cell.angle_gamma   90.00
#
_symmetry.space_group_name_H-M   'P 1'
#
loop_
_entity.id
_entity.type
_entity.pdbx_description
1 polymer ?
#
loop_
_entity_poly.entity_id
_entity_poly.type
_entity_poly.pdbx_seq_one_letter_code
_entity_poly.pdbx_strand_id
1 'polypeptide(L)'
;IFQNGQEALDFVRTHPVDLIMLDYYMPVMDGRTFLVKLRAEGILADVIMVTAASEARHVSELYSYGVSDYLIKPFDYNRFQTALQKFVSRREAFAGDKAFNQEELDKVISPEGQRGGQFVDKGIHPVTLEIICSFLREHKSEKLSIEDIAKNVSLSRVTLRRYMNYLIDKNSVIGGVDYSTGGRPSAVYTYIGK
;
A
#
# COMPACT_ATOMS: atom_id res chain seq x y z
N ILE A 1 -20.88 15.65 8.32
CA ILE A 1 -21.09 14.43 7.52
C ILE A 1 -22.13 14.77 6.47
N PHE A 2 -21.88 14.37 5.21
CA PHE A 2 -22.76 14.58 4.06
C PHE A 2 -23.16 13.22 3.51
N GLN A 3 -24.35 13.14 2.91
CA GLN A 3 -24.87 11.88 2.40
C GLN A 3 -24.57 11.66 0.91
N ASN A 4 -24.11 12.68 0.22
CA ASN A 4 -23.72 12.61 -1.19
C ASN A 4 -22.60 13.61 -1.52
N GLY A 5 -21.93 13.38 -2.65
CA GLY A 5 -20.82 14.22 -3.08
C GLY A 5 -21.22 15.64 -3.50
N GLN A 6 -22.45 15.87 -3.94
CA GLN A 6 -22.88 17.21 -4.34
C GLN A 6 -23.00 18.15 -3.12
N GLU A 7 -23.67 17.71 -2.06
CA GLU A 7 -23.76 18.48 -0.80
C GLU A 7 -22.39 18.77 -0.19
N ALA A 8 -21.50 17.75 -0.20
CA ALA A 8 -20.15 17.92 0.29
C ALA A 8 -19.36 18.94 -0.55
N LEU A 9 -19.49 18.93 -1.89
CA LEU A 9 -18.83 19.88 -2.77
C LEU A 9 -19.30 21.30 -2.53
N ASP A 10 -20.61 21.50 -2.40
CA ASP A 10 -21.20 22.81 -2.14
C ASP A 10 -20.74 23.37 -0.78
N PHE A 11 -20.56 22.52 0.22
CA PHE A 11 -20.02 22.90 1.51
C PHE A 11 -18.55 23.33 1.43
N VAL A 12 -17.67 22.55 0.80
CA VAL A 12 -16.23 22.83 0.78
C VAL A 12 -15.87 24.04 -0.10
N ARG A 13 -16.77 24.47 -0.99
CA ARG A 13 -16.63 25.74 -1.75
C ARG A 13 -16.67 26.99 -0.86
N THR A 14 -17.37 26.90 0.24
CA THR A 14 -17.61 28.04 1.15
C THR A 14 -16.94 27.89 2.51
N HIS A 15 -16.52 26.69 2.85
CA HIS A 15 -15.90 26.39 4.15
C HIS A 15 -14.53 25.73 3.93
N PRO A 16 -13.44 26.29 4.47
CA PRO A 16 -12.13 25.65 4.39
C PRO A 16 -12.14 24.34 5.15
N VAL A 17 -11.65 23.29 4.51
CA VAL A 17 -11.55 21.94 5.06
C VAL A 17 -10.15 21.44 4.82
N ASP A 18 -9.55 20.85 5.84
CA ASP A 18 -8.18 20.35 5.79
C ASP A 18 -8.11 18.91 5.30
N LEU A 19 -9.08 18.08 5.71
CA LEU A 19 -9.14 16.66 5.40
C LEU A 19 -10.56 16.23 5.06
N ILE A 20 -10.69 15.46 4.00
CA ILE A 20 -11.95 14.85 3.57
C ILE A 20 -11.79 13.33 3.60
N MET A 21 -12.66 12.65 4.36
CA MET A 21 -12.84 11.21 4.23
C MET A 21 -13.93 10.96 3.21
N LEU A 22 -13.56 10.38 2.07
CA LEU A 22 -14.38 10.27 0.88
C LEU A 22 -14.71 8.81 0.60
N ASP A 23 -15.99 8.44 0.71
CA ASP A 23 -16.44 7.15 0.20
C ASP A 23 -16.45 7.18 -1.33
N TYR A 24 -16.05 6.08 -1.93
CA TYR A 24 -16.10 5.93 -3.38
C TYR A 24 -17.55 5.86 -3.87
N TYR A 25 -18.39 5.07 -3.21
CA TYR A 25 -19.79 4.89 -3.56
C TYR A 25 -20.70 5.80 -2.75
N MET A 26 -21.17 6.84 -3.41
CA MET A 26 -22.16 7.76 -2.87
C MET A 26 -23.27 7.99 -3.91
N PRO A 27 -24.52 8.21 -3.47
CA PRO A 27 -25.60 8.58 -4.38
C PRO A 27 -25.37 9.98 -4.95
N VAL A 28 -26.04 10.30 -6.06
CA VAL A 28 -26.05 11.59 -6.76
C VAL A 28 -24.68 11.92 -7.41
N MET A 29 -23.60 11.90 -6.64
CA MET A 29 -22.23 12.13 -7.10
C MET A 29 -21.30 11.16 -6.38
N ASP A 30 -20.64 10.29 -7.14
CA ASP A 30 -19.66 9.35 -6.62
C ASP A 30 -18.35 10.03 -6.18
N GLY A 31 -17.53 9.29 -5.40
CA GLY A 31 -16.29 9.83 -4.86
C GLY A 31 -15.28 10.23 -5.93
N ARG A 32 -15.23 9.51 -7.07
CA ARG A 32 -14.35 9.86 -8.19
C ARG A 32 -14.74 11.21 -8.80
N THR A 33 -16.02 11.38 -9.13
CA THR A 33 -16.55 12.62 -9.70
C THR A 33 -16.37 13.79 -8.75
N PHE A 34 -16.61 13.57 -7.46
CA PHE A 34 -16.36 14.57 -6.42
C PHE A 34 -14.89 15.00 -6.42
N LEU A 35 -13.95 14.05 -6.38
CA LEU A 35 -12.51 14.32 -6.33
C LEU A 35 -12.04 15.11 -7.57
N VAL A 36 -12.48 14.71 -8.75
CA VAL A 36 -12.16 15.43 -10.01
C VAL A 36 -12.63 16.88 -9.95
N LYS A 37 -13.89 17.11 -9.53
CA LYS A 37 -14.42 18.47 -9.39
C LYS A 37 -13.70 19.28 -8.33
N LEU A 38 -13.42 18.67 -7.17
CA LEU A 38 -12.66 19.30 -6.09
C LEU A 38 -11.32 19.86 -6.59
N ARG A 39 -10.58 19.05 -7.36
CA ARG A 39 -9.29 19.46 -7.94
C ARG A 39 -9.44 20.48 -9.08
N ALA A 40 -10.46 20.34 -9.92
CA ALA A 40 -10.76 21.30 -10.99
C ALA A 40 -11.09 22.71 -10.42
N GLU A 41 -11.68 22.77 -9.24
CA GLU A 41 -11.98 24.03 -8.54
C GLU A 41 -10.80 24.54 -7.68
N GLY A 42 -9.64 23.89 -7.71
CA GLY A 42 -8.44 24.32 -7.00
C GLY A 42 -8.51 24.11 -5.48
N ILE A 43 -9.44 23.32 -4.99
CA ILE A 43 -9.56 23.03 -3.55
C ILE A 43 -8.51 21.99 -3.15
N LEU A 44 -7.57 22.39 -2.30
CA LEU A 44 -6.38 21.64 -1.91
C LEU A 44 -6.55 20.80 -0.63
N ALA A 45 -7.78 20.54 -0.20
CA ALA A 45 -8.01 19.65 0.94
C ALA A 45 -7.36 18.27 0.71
N ASP A 46 -6.73 17.72 1.76
CA ASP A 46 -6.27 16.33 1.74
C ASP A 46 -7.46 15.38 1.64
N VAL A 47 -7.32 14.28 0.91
CA VAL A 47 -8.39 13.31 0.73
C VAL A 47 -7.90 11.91 1.12
N ILE A 48 -8.60 11.27 2.04
CA ILE A 48 -8.47 9.84 2.33
C ILE A 48 -9.65 9.14 1.70
N MET A 49 -9.39 8.28 0.71
CA MET A 49 -10.44 7.47 0.07
C MET A 49 -10.83 6.31 0.97
N VAL A 50 -12.14 6.05 1.05
CA VAL A 50 -12.72 4.87 1.69
C VAL A 50 -13.42 4.05 0.62
N THR A 51 -13.01 2.79 0.42
CA THR A 51 -13.45 2.02 -0.76
C THR A 51 -13.63 0.54 -0.42
N ALA A 52 -14.45 -0.19 -1.19
CA ALA A 52 -14.52 -1.64 -1.10
C ALA A 52 -13.34 -2.29 -1.85
N ALA A 53 -12.93 -3.50 -1.43
CA ALA A 53 -11.77 -4.21 -2.00
C ALA A 53 -11.85 -4.43 -3.52
N SER A 54 -13.08 -4.54 -4.08
CA SER A 54 -13.30 -4.69 -5.52
C SER A 54 -12.91 -3.47 -6.36
N GLU A 55 -12.79 -2.30 -5.73
CA GLU A 55 -12.54 -1.01 -6.39
C GLU A 55 -11.08 -0.60 -6.39
N ALA A 56 -10.23 -1.37 -5.74
CA ALA A 56 -8.78 -1.14 -5.70
C ALA A 56 -8.14 -1.05 -7.11
N ARG A 57 -8.86 -1.53 -8.15
CA ARG A 57 -8.44 -1.39 -9.55
C ARG A 57 -8.34 0.07 -10.00
N HIS A 58 -9.13 0.96 -9.41
CA HIS A 58 -9.13 2.40 -9.72
C HIS A 58 -8.14 3.20 -8.86
N VAL A 59 -7.45 2.55 -7.93
CA VAL A 59 -6.51 3.21 -7.01
C VAL A 59 -5.44 4.00 -7.75
N SER A 60 -4.88 3.47 -8.84
CA SER A 60 -3.83 4.16 -9.60
C SER A 60 -4.33 5.44 -10.28
N GLU A 61 -5.55 5.41 -10.80
CA GLU A 61 -6.20 6.59 -11.40
C GLU A 61 -6.48 7.65 -10.34
N LEU A 62 -7.09 7.26 -9.21
CA LEU A 62 -7.40 8.18 -8.12
C LEU A 62 -6.14 8.76 -7.46
N TYR A 63 -5.05 7.99 -7.45
CA TYR A 63 -3.76 8.47 -6.95
C TYR A 63 -3.24 9.66 -7.73
N SER A 64 -3.48 9.71 -9.05
CA SER A 64 -3.09 10.85 -9.90
C SER A 64 -3.83 12.15 -9.55
N TYR A 65 -4.98 12.06 -8.88
CA TYR A 65 -5.72 13.23 -8.37
C TYR A 65 -5.29 13.66 -6.96
N GLY A 66 -4.18 13.16 -6.45
CA GLY A 66 -3.60 13.60 -5.19
C GLY A 66 -4.38 13.13 -3.95
N VAL A 67 -4.81 11.87 -3.95
CA VAL A 67 -5.35 11.21 -2.76
C VAL A 67 -4.21 10.92 -1.79
N SER A 68 -4.39 11.27 -0.52
CA SER A 68 -3.37 11.18 0.51
C SER A 68 -3.20 9.76 1.08
N ASP A 69 -4.28 9.02 1.20
CA ASP A 69 -4.29 7.61 1.66
C ASP A 69 -5.58 6.89 1.27
N TYR A 70 -5.59 5.55 1.42
CA TYR A 70 -6.73 4.68 1.08
C TYR A 70 -7.07 3.77 2.26
N LEU A 71 -8.36 3.62 2.55
CA LEU A 71 -8.92 2.69 3.52
C LEU A 71 -9.81 1.70 2.79
N ILE A 72 -9.41 0.43 2.74
CA ILE A 72 -10.21 -0.63 2.11
C ILE A 72 -11.11 -1.24 3.17
N LYS A 73 -12.43 -1.19 2.94
CA LYS A 73 -13.44 -1.77 3.84
C LYS A 73 -13.42 -3.31 3.75
N PRO A 74 -13.48 -4.03 4.89
CA PRO A 74 -13.45 -3.51 6.25
C PRO A 74 -12.02 -3.13 6.68
N PHE A 75 -11.85 -2.03 7.39
CA PHE A 75 -10.57 -1.60 7.98
C PHE A 75 -10.68 -1.53 9.49
N ASP A 76 -9.58 -1.83 10.18
CA ASP A 76 -9.48 -1.71 11.63
C ASP A 76 -9.14 -0.28 12.08
N TYR A 77 -9.30 -0.03 13.37
CA TYR A 77 -9.02 1.26 13.97
C TYR A 77 -7.55 1.67 13.84
N ASN A 78 -6.62 0.71 13.89
CA ASN A 78 -5.18 1.00 13.78
C ASN A 78 -4.84 1.51 12.38
N ARG A 79 -5.46 0.93 11.33
CA ARG A 79 -5.27 1.40 9.95
C ARG A 79 -5.81 2.82 9.75
N PHE A 80 -6.98 3.11 10.32
CA PHE A 80 -7.56 4.45 10.32
C PHE A 80 -6.66 5.46 11.05
N GLN A 81 -6.21 5.12 12.26
CA GLN A 81 -5.28 5.95 13.03
C GLN A 81 -3.99 6.25 12.25
N THR A 82 -3.43 5.23 11.58
CA THR A 82 -2.23 5.40 10.76
C THR A 82 -2.44 6.40 9.62
N ALA A 83 -3.59 6.38 8.96
CA ALA A 83 -3.92 7.33 7.90
C ALA A 83 -4.03 8.77 8.42
N LEU A 84 -4.67 8.95 9.58
CA LEU A 84 -4.76 10.25 10.24
C LEU A 84 -3.40 10.77 10.70
N GLN A 85 -2.58 9.90 11.29
CA GLN A 85 -1.22 10.30 11.73
C GLN A 85 -0.36 10.75 10.55
N LYS A 86 -0.43 10.07 9.41
CA LYS A 86 0.27 10.49 8.18
C LYS A 86 -0.18 11.88 7.71
N PHE A 87 -1.47 12.15 7.76
CA PHE A 87 -2.03 13.46 7.43
C PHE A 87 -1.49 14.54 8.38
N VAL A 88 -1.61 14.32 9.70
CA VAL A 88 -1.17 15.28 10.74
C VAL A 88 0.33 15.56 10.59
N SER A 89 1.17 14.53 10.52
CA SER A 89 2.62 14.68 10.41
C SER A 89 3.04 15.46 9.16
N ARG A 90 2.36 15.22 8.02
CA ARG A 90 2.62 15.97 6.79
C ARG A 90 2.24 17.44 6.94
N ARG A 91 1.07 17.70 7.52
CA ARG A 91 0.60 19.05 7.74
C ARG A 91 1.50 19.84 8.69
N GLU A 92 1.93 19.22 9.79
CA GLU A 92 2.86 19.82 10.74
C GLU A 92 4.21 20.12 10.08
N ALA A 93 4.70 19.21 9.24
CA ALA A 93 5.94 19.42 8.51
C ALA A 93 5.89 20.64 7.59
N PHE A 94 4.75 20.85 6.90
CA PHE A 94 4.57 21.98 5.98
C PHE A 94 4.04 23.27 6.64
N ALA A 95 3.69 23.27 7.93
CA ALA A 95 3.09 24.42 8.63
C ALA A 95 4.09 25.54 8.95
N GLY A 96 5.39 25.39 8.66
CA GLY A 96 6.42 26.40 8.94
C GLY A 96 7.07 26.94 7.66
N ASP A 97 7.54 28.19 7.70
CA ASP A 97 8.39 28.83 6.66
C ASP A 97 9.81 28.20 6.61
N LYS A 98 9.93 26.91 6.85
CA LYS A 98 11.22 26.21 6.85
C LYS A 98 11.62 25.86 5.44
N ALA A 99 12.84 26.21 5.06
CA ALA A 99 13.47 25.63 3.89
C ALA A 99 13.79 24.14 4.18
N PHE A 100 13.23 23.24 3.39
CA PHE A 100 13.54 21.81 3.48
C PHE A 100 14.84 21.50 2.75
N ASN A 101 15.70 20.69 3.35
CA ASN A 101 16.72 19.99 2.59
C ASN A 101 16.10 18.73 1.94
N GLN A 102 16.83 18.10 1.01
CA GLN A 102 16.30 16.95 0.26
C GLN A 102 15.91 15.80 1.19
N GLU A 103 16.69 15.51 2.23
CA GLU A 103 16.41 14.41 3.16
C GLU A 103 15.15 14.66 4.00
N GLU A 104 14.91 15.90 4.40
CA GLU A 104 13.70 16.29 5.13
C GLU A 104 12.47 16.21 4.23
N LEU A 105 12.60 16.66 2.99
CA LEU A 105 11.54 16.60 2.00
C LEU A 105 11.17 15.14 1.68
N ASP A 106 12.14 14.26 1.47
CA ASP A 106 11.93 12.84 1.22
C ASP A 106 11.19 12.16 2.38
N LYS A 107 11.50 12.53 3.62
CA LYS A 107 10.81 12.01 4.82
C LYS A 107 9.34 12.45 4.90
N VAL A 108 9.01 13.63 4.43
CA VAL A 108 7.65 14.17 4.45
C VAL A 108 6.81 13.62 3.31
N ILE A 109 7.38 13.53 2.12
CA ILE A 109 6.69 13.04 0.92
C ILE A 109 6.52 11.52 0.95
N SER A 110 7.48 10.79 1.51
CA SER A 110 7.48 9.33 1.62
C SER A 110 7.61 8.87 3.07
N PRO A 111 6.61 9.11 3.94
CA PRO A 111 6.68 8.78 5.36
C PRO A 111 6.78 7.26 5.65
N GLU A 112 6.67 6.40 4.63
CA GLU A 112 6.90 4.95 4.76
C GLU A 112 8.35 4.57 5.04
N GLY A 113 9.30 5.51 4.89
CA GLY A 113 10.72 5.30 5.25
C GLY A 113 11.03 5.27 6.75
N GLN A 114 10.07 5.58 7.65
CA GLN A 114 10.32 5.65 9.10
C GLN A 114 9.87 4.45 9.95
N ARG A 115 9.22 3.47 9.37
CA ARG A 115 9.19 2.16 10.04
C ARG A 115 10.48 1.46 9.66
N GLY A 116 11.43 1.44 10.61
CA GLY A 116 12.75 0.83 10.48
C GLY A 116 12.72 -0.52 9.77
N GLY A 117 12.87 -0.48 8.48
CA GLY A 117 12.79 -1.63 7.60
C GLY A 117 13.24 -1.18 6.22
N GLN A 118 14.54 -1.35 5.98
CA GLN A 118 15.14 -1.70 4.69
C GLN A 118 14.41 -1.20 3.44
N PHE A 119 15.10 -0.44 2.62
CA PHE A 119 14.77 -0.23 1.21
C PHE A 119 14.25 -1.55 0.63
N VAL A 120 12.94 -1.65 0.40
CA VAL A 120 12.38 -2.76 -0.34
C VAL A 120 12.83 -2.55 -1.77
N ASP A 121 13.69 -3.40 -2.30
CA ASP A 121 14.24 -3.30 -3.64
C ASP A 121 13.17 -2.99 -4.68
N LYS A 122 13.52 -2.19 -5.72
CA LYS A 122 12.62 -1.86 -6.82
C LYS A 122 11.82 -3.08 -7.27
N GLY A 123 10.51 -3.04 -7.03
CA GLY A 123 9.60 -4.10 -7.46
C GLY A 123 9.13 -5.09 -6.37
N ILE A 124 9.48 -4.90 -5.10
CA ILE A 124 8.93 -5.68 -3.98
C ILE A 124 7.82 -4.88 -3.30
N HIS A 125 6.60 -5.39 -3.37
CA HIS A 125 5.45 -4.74 -2.75
C HIS A 125 5.23 -5.29 -1.33
N PRO A 126 5.09 -4.47 -0.28
CA PRO A 126 5.00 -4.92 1.12
C PRO A 126 3.87 -5.92 1.38
N VAL A 127 2.68 -5.69 0.83
CA VAL A 127 1.52 -6.60 1.00
C VAL A 127 1.79 -7.96 0.39
N THR A 128 2.37 -8.00 -0.82
CA THR A 128 2.73 -9.26 -1.48
C THR A 128 3.83 -9.99 -0.72
N LEU A 129 4.80 -9.25 -0.18
CA LEU A 129 5.86 -9.82 0.65
C LEU A 129 5.28 -10.46 1.91
N GLU A 130 4.33 -9.79 2.57
CA GLU A 130 3.70 -10.32 3.79
C GLU A 130 2.87 -11.59 3.51
N ILE A 131 2.13 -11.65 2.40
CA ILE A 131 1.41 -12.86 1.98
C ILE A 131 2.39 -14.03 1.82
N ILE A 132 3.51 -13.79 1.14
CA ILE A 132 4.53 -14.83 0.93
C ILE A 132 5.18 -15.23 2.26
N CYS A 133 5.56 -14.26 3.09
CA CYS A 133 6.18 -14.53 4.39
C CYS A 133 5.23 -15.26 5.34
N SER A 134 3.93 -14.96 5.36
CA SER A 134 2.94 -15.68 6.17
C SER A 134 2.85 -17.14 5.76
N PHE A 135 2.73 -17.42 4.47
CA PHE A 135 2.73 -18.78 3.96
C PHE A 135 4.02 -19.54 4.32
N LEU A 136 5.19 -18.92 4.14
CA LEU A 136 6.47 -19.53 4.45
C LEU A 136 6.67 -19.79 5.95
N ARG A 137 6.12 -18.94 6.84
CA ARG A 137 6.15 -19.16 8.30
C ARG A 137 5.34 -20.37 8.72
N GLU A 138 4.18 -20.60 8.10
CA GLU A 138 3.35 -21.79 8.34
C GLU A 138 4.04 -23.08 7.93
N HIS A 139 4.93 -23.02 6.93
CA HIS A 139 5.69 -24.15 6.38
C HIS A 139 7.19 -24.07 6.76
N LYS A 140 7.46 -23.58 7.96
CA LYS A 140 8.83 -23.39 8.45
C LYS A 140 9.59 -24.73 8.45
N SER A 141 10.81 -24.70 7.91
CA SER A 141 11.71 -25.86 7.76
C SER A 141 11.32 -26.86 6.66
N GLU A 142 10.23 -26.66 5.95
CA GLU A 142 9.91 -27.45 4.75
C GLU A 142 10.71 -26.96 3.53
N LYS A 143 11.04 -27.90 2.64
CA LYS A 143 11.63 -27.57 1.33
C LYS A 143 10.52 -27.38 0.33
N LEU A 144 10.23 -26.13 -0.05
CA LEU A 144 9.15 -25.77 -0.95
C LEU A 144 9.70 -25.40 -2.33
N SER A 145 9.10 -25.94 -3.39
CA SER A 145 9.40 -25.51 -4.76
C SER A 145 8.65 -24.19 -5.09
N ILE A 146 9.10 -23.50 -6.13
CA ILE A 146 8.36 -22.30 -6.65
C ILE A 146 6.92 -22.67 -7.05
N GLU A 147 6.72 -23.88 -7.55
CA GLU A 147 5.42 -24.41 -7.95
C GLU A 147 4.48 -24.57 -6.75
N ASP A 148 5.00 -25.08 -5.64
CA ASP A 148 4.21 -25.26 -4.41
C ASP A 148 3.80 -23.92 -3.81
N ILE A 149 4.73 -22.99 -3.74
CA ILE A 149 4.44 -21.63 -3.26
C ILE A 149 3.43 -20.95 -4.19
N ALA A 150 3.62 -21.03 -5.52
CA ALA A 150 2.77 -20.37 -6.50
C ALA A 150 1.30 -20.79 -6.42
N LYS A 151 1.06 -22.10 -6.20
CA LYS A 151 -0.29 -22.65 -6.06
C LYS A 151 -1.04 -22.07 -4.84
N ASN A 152 -0.32 -21.81 -3.76
CA ASN A 152 -0.92 -21.40 -2.49
C ASN A 152 -1.09 -19.87 -2.38
N VAL A 153 -0.15 -19.09 -2.94
CA VAL A 153 -0.19 -17.62 -2.83
C VAL A 153 -0.79 -16.91 -4.05
N SER A 154 -1.26 -17.67 -5.06
CA SER A 154 -1.88 -17.14 -6.29
C SER A 154 -1.02 -16.11 -7.04
N LEU A 155 0.29 -16.31 -7.07
CA LEU A 155 1.26 -15.45 -7.74
C LEU A 155 1.95 -16.16 -8.91
N SER A 156 2.40 -15.38 -9.91
CA SER A 156 3.18 -15.96 -11.01
C SER A 156 4.57 -16.41 -10.53
N ARG A 157 5.12 -17.48 -11.16
CA ARG A 157 6.47 -17.98 -10.85
C ARG A 157 7.55 -16.90 -11.03
N VAL A 158 7.37 -15.99 -12.01
CA VAL A 158 8.30 -14.89 -12.26
C VAL A 158 8.28 -13.91 -11.10
N THR A 159 7.09 -13.54 -10.64
CA THR A 159 6.92 -12.69 -9.45
C THR A 159 7.56 -13.35 -8.23
N LEU A 160 7.22 -14.62 -7.95
CA LEU A 160 7.76 -15.33 -6.79
C LEU A 160 9.28 -15.42 -6.80
N ARG A 161 9.93 -15.72 -7.92
CA ARG A 161 11.40 -15.77 -7.99
C ARG A 161 12.04 -14.46 -7.53
N ARG A 162 11.47 -13.33 -7.91
CA ARG A 162 11.97 -12.01 -7.46
C ARG A 162 11.87 -11.85 -5.95
N TYR A 163 10.74 -12.27 -5.33
CA TYR A 163 10.57 -12.21 -3.89
C TYR A 163 11.45 -13.23 -3.15
N MET A 164 11.63 -14.43 -3.69
CA MET A 164 12.53 -15.42 -3.11
C MET A 164 13.98 -14.94 -3.10
N ASN A 165 14.46 -14.35 -4.20
CA ASN A 165 15.80 -13.75 -4.26
C ASN A 165 15.94 -12.64 -3.20
N TYR A 166 14.95 -11.76 -3.09
CA TYR A 166 14.92 -10.74 -2.06
C TYR A 166 15.00 -11.33 -0.64
N LEU A 167 14.22 -12.38 -0.34
CA LEU A 167 14.24 -13.05 0.96
C LEU A 167 15.55 -13.80 1.24
N ILE A 168 16.23 -14.30 0.21
CA ILE A 168 17.58 -14.88 0.31
C ILE A 168 18.59 -13.79 0.67
N ASP A 169 18.56 -12.65 -0.02
CA ASP A 169 19.45 -11.51 0.26
C ASP A 169 19.25 -10.95 1.68
N LYS A 170 18.04 -11.10 2.23
CA LYS A 170 17.69 -10.75 3.63
C LYS A 170 17.97 -11.86 4.64
N ASN A 171 18.57 -12.97 4.23
CA ASN A 171 18.81 -14.13 5.08
C ASN A 171 17.55 -14.67 5.79
N SER A 172 16.37 -14.52 5.18
CA SER A 172 15.10 -15.06 5.68
C SER A 172 14.73 -16.40 5.05
N VAL A 173 15.31 -16.70 3.90
CA VAL A 173 15.12 -17.95 3.14
C VAL A 173 16.47 -18.49 2.68
N ILE A 174 16.64 -19.80 2.72
CA ILE A 174 17.77 -20.50 2.10
C ILE A 174 17.27 -21.11 0.79
N GLY A 175 17.96 -20.78 -0.32
CA GLY A 175 17.78 -21.46 -1.59
C GLY A 175 18.63 -22.73 -1.69
N GLY A 176 18.06 -23.78 -2.26
CA GLY A 176 18.74 -25.05 -2.51
C GLY A 176 18.32 -25.66 -3.84
N VAL A 177 18.88 -26.80 -4.17
CA VAL A 177 18.51 -27.57 -5.36
C VAL A 177 18.11 -28.96 -4.92
N ASP A 178 16.93 -29.42 -5.35
CA ASP A 178 16.47 -30.77 -5.13
C ASP A 178 16.79 -31.63 -6.36
N TYR A 179 17.51 -32.75 -6.13
CA TYR A 179 17.90 -33.74 -7.11
C TYR A 179 17.07 -35.04 -7.02
N SER A 180 16.14 -35.14 -6.06
CA SER A 180 15.44 -36.39 -5.73
C SER A 180 14.32 -36.73 -6.72
N THR A 181 13.90 -35.82 -7.57
CA THR A 181 12.69 -35.93 -8.40
C THR A 181 12.91 -36.67 -9.74
N GLY A 182 14.04 -37.33 -9.97
CA GLY A 182 14.30 -38.14 -11.19
C GLY A 182 14.24 -37.40 -12.54
N GLY A 183 14.08 -36.05 -12.51
CA GLY A 183 13.99 -35.17 -13.65
C GLY A 183 15.04 -34.07 -13.61
N ARG A 184 14.74 -32.90 -14.19
CA ARG A 184 15.60 -31.71 -14.06
C ARG A 184 15.65 -31.24 -12.60
N PRO A 185 16.85 -30.94 -12.07
CA PRO A 185 17.00 -30.34 -10.73
C PRO A 185 16.06 -29.15 -10.54
N SER A 186 15.30 -29.14 -9.46
CA SER A 186 14.38 -28.05 -9.14
C SER A 186 14.92 -27.17 -8.02
N ALA A 187 14.74 -25.84 -8.14
CA ALA A 187 15.08 -24.91 -7.07
C ALA A 187 14.06 -25.07 -5.93
N VAL A 188 14.57 -25.23 -4.70
CA VAL A 188 13.78 -25.32 -3.48
C VAL A 188 14.19 -24.24 -2.49
N TYR A 189 13.26 -23.86 -1.63
CA TYR A 189 13.40 -22.76 -0.69
C TYR A 189 12.97 -23.22 0.70
N THR A 190 13.75 -22.86 1.71
CA THR A 190 13.43 -23.15 3.12
C THR A 190 13.43 -21.85 3.90
N TYR A 191 12.35 -21.58 4.62
CA TYR A 191 12.23 -20.38 5.46
C TYR A 191 12.99 -20.58 6.77
N ILE A 192 13.87 -19.61 7.10
CA ILE A 192 14.70 -19.60 8.31
C ILE A 192 14.48 -18.34 9.16
N GLY A 193 13.64 -17.40 8.69
CA GLY A 193 13.33 -16.19 9.41
C GLY A 193 12.73 -16.45 10.80
N LYS A 194 12.97 -15.50 11.71
CA LYS A 194 12.43 -15.54 13.08
C LYS A 194 10.99 -15.01 13.11
#